data_13c620c4d8bb65f94aad1bd6cc0ba3e0
#
_entry.id   13c620c4d8bb65f94aad1bd6cc0ba3e0
#
_cell.length_a   1.000
_cell.length_b   1.000
_cell.length_c   1.000
_cell.angle_alpha   90.00
_cell.angle_beta   90.00
_cell.angle_gamma   90.00
#
_symmetry.space_group_name_H-M   'P 1'
#
loop_
_entity.id
_entity.type
_entity.pdbx_description
1 polymer ?
#
loop_
_entity_poly.entity_id
_entity_poly.type
_entity_poly.pdbx_seq_one_letter_code
_entity_poly.pdbx_strand_id
1 'polypeptide(L)'
;MYFQSGRPEVQRLAFSLGRRTNLSEFEAIYGFKGDTNLAHVQAPLVQVGDIIHPQLEEFGGLRPIVVPVGVDQDPHLRLTRGIAGKTHWFNVKPRKAGGLTVSLSVQDSNSEAFGVSPNGRVDRQVRESIFERLKGSLAPMGYSDLISNPKHGTLDIPGANTSDVAQVRMCVLRLERQMGGMGLMPPSSTYHRFAIGLTGDKMSSSKPQTTIFMDDTHDEMSKKVKRAFSGGQPTVEEHRRLGGDCSKDVAFQYLQFFFEQDDSELTRIAREYESGKLLAGEMKQICIDRASEWLSX
;
A
#
# COMPACT_ATOMS: atom_id res chain seq x y z
N MET A 1 -11.88 8.96 -10.82
CA MET A 1 -12.04 8.94 -9.34
C MET A 1 -13.48 8.54 -9.00
N TYR A 2 -13.70 7.82 -7.90
CA TYR A 2 -15.02 7.40 -7.42
C TYR A 2 -15.00 7.22 -5.90
N PHE A 3 -16.16 7.35 -5.30
CA PHE A 3 -16.29 7.09 -3.86
C PHE A 3 -16.43 5.58 -3.61
N GLN A 4 -15.72 5.09 -2.62
CA GLN A 4 -15.77 3.68 -2.19
C GLN A 4 -17.21 3.23 -1.86
N SER A 5 -18.00 4.10 -1.23
CA SER A 5 -19.39 3.80 -0.87
C SER A 5 -20.29 3.56 -2.08
N GLY A 6 -19.91 4.09 -3.25
CA GLY A 6 -20.64 3.87 -4.50
C GLY A 6 -20.22 2.60 -5.25
N ARG A 7 -19.36 1.76 -4.64
CA ARG A 7 -18.81 0.57 -5.29
C ARG A 7 -19.05 -0.68 -4.43
N PRO A 8 -20.22 -1.30 -4.57
CA PRO A 8 -20.52 -2.50 -3.80
C PRO A 8 -19.54 -3.66 -4.02
N GLU A 9 -18.83 -3.66 -5.16
CA GLU A 9 -17.80 -4.66 -5.46
C GLU A 9 -16.68 -4.65 -4.40
N VAL A 10 -16.29 -3.46 -3.93
CA VAL A 10 -15.27 -3.30 -2.88
C VAL A 10 -15.75 -3.96 -1.58
N GLN A 11 -17.00 -3.72 -1.21
CA GLN A 11 -17.59 -4.29 0.01
C GLN A 11 -17.73 -5.82 -0.09
N ARG A 12 -18.17 -6.32 -1.24
CA ARG A 12 -18.29 -7.77 -1.48
C ARG A 12 -16.90 -8.43 -1.41
N LEU A 13 -15.89 -7.79 -2.01
CA LEU A 13 -14.51 -8.29 -1.96
C LEU A 13 -14.01 -8.31 -0.51
N ALA A 14 -14.18 -7.22 0.23
CA ALA A 14 -13.78 -7.11 1.63
C ALA A 14 -14.41 -8.24 2.47
N PHE A 15 -15.70 -8.46 2.32
CA PHE A 15 -16.43 -9.51 3.03
C PHE A 15 -15.88 -10.90 2.67
N SER A 16 -15.68 -11.16 1.37
CA SER A 16 -15.14 -12.44 0.89
C SER A 16 -13.71 -12.68 1.44
N LEU A 17 -12.88 -11.64 1.48
CA LEU A 17 -11.51 -11.72 1.99
C LEU A 17 -11.47 -11.90 3.51
N GLY A 18 -12.50 -11.48 4.23
CA GLY A 18 -12.62 -11.69 5.67
C GLY A 18 -12.53 -13.16 6.07
N ARG A 19 -12.92 -14.08 5.18
CA ARG A 19 -12.80 -15.53 5.42
C ARG A 19 -11.34 -16.00 5.49
N ARG A 20 -10.38 -15.15 5.13
CA ARG A 20 -8.93 -15.47 5.08
C ARG A 20 -8.17 -14.91 6.27
N THR A 21 -8.88 -14.37 7.25
CA THR A 21 -8.26 -13.80 8.45
C THR A 21 -9.14 -14.11 9.66
N ASN A 22 -8.64 -13.82 10.84
CA ASN A 22 -9.35 -14.08 12.08
C ASN A 22 -9.09 -12.97 13.11
N LEU A 23 -9.85 -12.98 14.20
CA LEU A 23 -9.77 -11.94 15.21
C LEU A 23 -8.37 -11.85 15.85
N SER A 24 -7.69 -12.99 16.06
CA SER A 24 -6.34 -12.99 16.66
C SER A 24 -5.31 -12.25 15.80
N GLU A 25 -5.45 -12.33 14.48
CA GLU A 25 -4.58 -11.54 13.57
C GLU A 25 -4.85 -10.04 13.74
N PHE A 26 -6.11 -9.66 13.91
CA PHE A 26 -6.49 -8.25 14.15
C PHE A 26 -6.00 -7.77 15.51
N GLU A 27 -6.10 -8.60 16.53
CA GLU A 27 -5.55 -8.31 17.87
C GLU A 27 -4.05 -8.05 17.78
N ALA A 28 -3.32 -8.91 17.05
CA ALA A 28 -1.87 -8.79 16.90
C ALA A 28 -1.46 -7.54 16.10
N ILE A 29 -2.24 -7.15 15.10
CA ILE A 29 -1.90 -6.03 14.20
C ILE A 29 -2.37 -4.68 14.77
N TYR A 30 -3.58 -4.63 15.33
CA TYR A 30 -4.27 -3.39 15.70
C TYR A 30 -4.45 -3.21 17.21
N GLY A 31 -4.14 -4.24 18.00
CA GLY A 31 -4.37 -4.21 19.44
C GLY A 31 -5.84 -4.30 19.83
N PHE A 32 -6.69 -4.81 18.96
CA PHE A 32 -8.13 -4.99 19.24
C PHE A 32 -8.30 -5.96 20.43
N LYS A 33 -9.39 -5.78 21.16
CA LYS A 33 -9.75 -6.59 22.32
C LYS A 33 -11.18 -7.12 22.17
N GLY A 34 -11.59 -7.98 23.06
CA GLY A 34 -12.94 -8.57 23.02
C GLY A 34 -14.07 -7.56 23.08
N ASP A 35 -13.81 -6.35 23.61
CA ASP A 35 -14.79 -5.27 23.69
C ASP A 35 -14.73 -4.27 22.52
N THR A 36 -13.83 -4.51 21.54
CA THR A 36 -13.74 -3.66 20.34
C THR A 36 -15.03 -3.78 19.52
N ASN A 37 -15.64 -2.64 19.16
CA ASN A 37 -16.90 -2.68 18.41
C ASN A 37 -16.69 -3.22 16.99
N LEU A 38 -17.71 -3.83 16.43
CA LEU A 38 -17.63 -4.52 15.13
C LEU A 38 -17.31 -3.60 13.97
N ALA A 39 -17.69 -2.32 14.03
CA ALA A 39 -17.33 -1.36 12.98
C ALA A 39 -15.82 -1.15 12.90
N HIS A 40 -15.13 -1.08 14.05
CA HIS A 40 -13.68 -0.98 14.10
C HIS A 40 -13.01 -2.26 13.55
N VAL A 41 -13.61 -3.43 13.81
CA VAL A 41 -13.09 -4.70 13.26
C VAL A 41 -13.30 -4.78 11.76
N GLN A 42 -14.42 -4.26 11.27
CA GLN A 42 -14.75 -4.29 9.84
C GLN A 42 -13.92 -3.30 9.02
N ALA A 43 -13.59 -2.14 9.56
CA ALA A 43 -12.93 -1.06 8.81
C ALA A 43 -11.62 -1.51 8.12
N PRO A 44 -10.68 -2.23 8.78
CA PRO A 44 -9.51 -2.75 8.09
C PRO A 44 -9.82 -3.72 6.95
N LEU A 45 -10.89 -4.51 7.05
CA LEU A 45 -11.29 -5.40 5.95
C LEU A 45 -11.79 -4.60 4.74
N VAL A 46 -12.56 -3.55 4.98
CA VAL A 46 -13.01 -2.66 3.91
C VAL A 46 -11.81 -2.01 3.24
N GLN A 47 -10.80 -1.60 4.02
CA GLN A 47 -9.57 -1.03 3.48
C GLN A 47 -8.77 -2.07 2.66
N VAL A 48 -8.73 -3.33 3.10
CA VAL A 48 -8.13 -4.42 2.30
C VAL A 48 -8.84 -4.54 0.95
N GLY A 49 -10.18 -4.54 0.96
CA GLY A 49 -10.98 -4.55 -0.27
C GLY A 49 -10.64 -3.37 -1.17
N ASP A 50 -10.54 -2.18 -0.57
CA ASP A 50 -10.22 -0.95 -1.30
C ASP A 50 -8.81 -1.00 -1.93
N ILE A 51 -7.84 -1.53 -1.23
CA ILE A 51 -6.47 -1.66 -1.75
C ILE A 51 -6.42 -2.66 -2.93
N ILE A 52 -7.15 -3.77 -2.85
CA ILE A 52 -7.03 -4.87 -3.82
C ILE A 52 -8.01 -4.78 -4.99
N HIS A 53 -9.17 -4.09 -4.84
CA HIS A 53 -10.21 -4.10 -5.87
C HIS A 53 -9.75 -3.70 -7.28
N PRO A 54 -8.69 -2.87 -7.47
CA PRO A 54 -8.26 -2.60 -8.85
C PRO A 54 -7.83 -3.83 -9.64
N GLN A 55 -7.67 -4.99 -8.98
CA GLN A 55 -7.38 -6.25 -9.65
C GLN A 55 -8.64 -7.01 -10.10
N LEU A 56 -9.84 -6.53 -9.75
CA LEU A 56 -11.08 -7.13 -10.24
C LEU A 56 -11.24 -6.84 -11.74
N GLU A 57 -11.91 -7.71 -12.47
CA GLU A 57 -12.04 -7.62 -13.93
C GLU A 57 -12.70 -6.30 -14.35
N GLU A 58 -13.73 -5.84 -13.63
CA GLU A 58 -14.41 -4.58 -13.88
C GLU A 58 -13.54 -3.34 -13.68
N PHE A 59 -12.38 -3.48 -13.03
CA PHE A 59 -11.42 -2.37 -12.82
C PHE A 59 -10.11 -2.57 -13.61
N GLY A 60 -10.07 -3.60 -14.49
CA GLY A 60 -8.94 -3.82 -15.38
C GLY A 60 -8.18 -5.12 -15.17
N GLY A 61 -8.59 -5.95 -14.24
CA GLY A 61 -8.06 -7.30 -14.06
C GLY A 61 -6.72 -7.39 -13.35
N LEU A 62 -6.15 -8.58 -13.34
CA LEU A 62 -4.93 -8.89 -12.60
C LEU A 62 -3.74 -8.04 -13.05
N ARG A 63 -3.23 -7.25 -12.12
CA ARG A 63 -2.08 -6.36 -12.36
C ARG A 63 -1.36 -6.06 -11.04
N PRO A 64 -0.08 -5.66 -11.11
CA PRO A 64 0.60 -5.13 -9.93
C PRO A 64 -0.08 -3.85 -9.45
N ILE A 65 -0.16 -3.69 -8.12
CA ILE A 65 -0.67 -2.49 -7.48
C ILE A 65 0.44 -1.90 -6.63
N VAL A 66 0.65 -0.58 -6.73
CA VAL A 66 1.52 0.18 -5.84
C VAL A 66 0.66 1.18 -5.08
N VAL A 67 0.75 1.16 -3.76
CA VAL A 67 -0.04 2.02 -2.88
C VAL A 67 0.91 3.02 -2.19
N PRO A 68 0.87 4.30 -2.57
CA PRO A 68 1.67 5.31 -1.86
C PRO A 68 0.98 5.65 -0.54
N VAL A 69 1.68 5.48 0.58
CA VAL A 69 1.11 5.64 1.92
C VAL A 69 2.08 6.30 2.89
N GLY A 70 1.54 6.85 3.95
CA GLY A 70 2.32 7.18 5.14
C GLY A 70 2.69 5.92 5.91
N VAL A 71 3.70 5.99 6.74
CA VAL A 71 4.21 4.83 7.49
C VAL A 71 3.16 4.25 8.44
N ASP A 72 2.19 5.06 8.90
CA ASP A 72 1.08 4.61 9.76
C ASP A 72 0.16 3.60 9.07
N GLN A 73 0.17 3.54 7.74
CA GLN A 73 -0.66 2.61 6.97
C GLN A 73 -0.02 1.23 6.78
N ASP A 74 1.22 1.04 7.26
CA ASP A 74 1.92 -0.24 7.12
C ASP A 74 1.14 -1.44 7.70
N PRO A 75 0.47 -1.33 8.87
CA PRO A 75 -0.35 -2.44 9.38
C PRO A 75 -1.41 -2.92 8.38
N HIS A 76 -2.06 -1.99 7.67
CA HIS A 76 -3.09 -2.32 6.67
C HIS A 76 -2.45 -2.99 5.44
N LEU A 77 -1.27 -2.53 5.01
CA LEU A 77 -0.55 -3.14 3.89
C LEU A 77 -0.08 -4.56 4.25
N ARG A 78 0.40 -4.78 5.47
CA ARG A 78 0.81 -6.11 5.95
C ARG A 78 -0.39 -7.07 6.00
N LEU A 79 -1.51 -6.61 6.55
CA LEU A 79 -2.75 -7.40 6.57
C LEU A 79 -3.17 -7.76 5.14
N THR A 80 -3.18 -6.77 4.23
CA THR A 80 -3.59 -6.97 2.84
C THR A 80 -2.70 -7.99 2.13
N ARG A 81 -1.38 -7.90 2.29
CA ARG A 81 -0.42 -8.85 1.70
C ARG A 81 -0.64 -10.27 2.24
N GLY A 82 -0.86 -10.38 3.55
CA GLY A 82 -1.15 -11.67 4.19
C GLY A 82 -2.42 -12.31 3.65
N ILE A 83 -3.50 -11.53 3.59
CA ILE A 83 -4.80 -12.00 3.09
C ILE A 83 -4.69 -12.39 1.59
N ALA A 84 -4.05 -11.54 0.77
CA ALA A 84 -3.87 -11.84 -0.66
C ALA A 84 -3.09 -13.16 -0.85
N GLY A 85 -2.02 -13.34 -0.09
CA GLY A 85 -1.25 -14.58 -0.14
C GLY A 85 -2.05 -15.82 0.22
N LYS A 86 -2.99 -15.69 1.17
CA LYS A 86 -3.87 -16.80 1.57
C LYS A 86 -4.94 -17.15 0.53
N THR A 87 -5.13 -16.31 -0.50
CA THR A 87 -6.04 -16.65 -1.59
C THR A 87 -5.41 -17.60 -2.61
N HIS A 88 -4.09 -17.73 -2.61
CA HIS A 88 -3.36 -18.45 -3.66
C HIS A 88 -3.53 -19.97 -3.55
N TRP A 89 -3.86 -20.59 -4.66
CA TRP A 89 -3.83 -22.04 -4.79
C TRP A 89 -2.43 -22.57 -5.05
N PHE A 90 -1.56 -21.73 -5.63
CA PHE A 90 -0.21 -22.11 -6.02
C PHE A 90 0.82 -21.25 -5.32
N ASN A 91 1.97 -21.85 -5.05
CA ASN A 91 3.11 -21.15 -4.47
C ASN A 91 4.33 -21.36 -5.37
N VAL A 92 4.99 -20.29 -5.77
CA VAL A 92 6.16 -20.30 -6.65
C VAL A 92 7.39 -20.01 -5.81
N LYS A 93 8.35 -20.92 -5.79
CA LYS A 93 9.59 -20.79 -4.99
C LYS A 93 10.82 -21.20 -5.79
N PRO A 94 11.98 -20.57 -5.54
CA PRO A 94 13.25 -21.08 -6.06
C PRO A 94 13.57 -22.47 -5.49
N ARG A 95 14.20 -23.31 -6.32
CA ARG A 95 14.69 -24.63 -5.94
C ARG A 95 16.17 -24.54 -5.52
N LYS A 96 16.55 -25.38 -4.56
CA LYS A 96 17.97 -25.50 -4.15
C LYS A 96 18.85 -26.04 -5.29
N ALA A 97 18.26 -26.86 -6.14
CA ALA A 97 18.96 -27.46 -7.28
C ALA A 97 18.93 -26.58 -8.54
N GLY A 98 18.50 -25.33 -8.42
CA GLY A 98 18.30 -24.44 -9.57
C GLY A 98 16.90 -24.56 -10.14
N GLY A 99 16.45 -23.50 -10.79
CA GLY A 99 15.08 -23.44 -11.31
C GLY A 99 14.06 -22.97 -10.30
N LEU A 100 12.79 -23.12 -10.66
CA LEU A 100 11.64 -22.79 -9.81
C LEU A 100 10.77 -24.04 -9.58
N THR A 101 10.04 -24.07 -8.48
CA THR A 101 8.98 -25.04 -8.24
C THR A 101 7.66 -24.30 -8.04
N VAL A 102 6.62 -24.73 -8.73
CA VAL A 102 5.24 -24.37 -8.46
C VAL A 102 4.61 -25.49 -7.66
N SER A 103 4.17 -25.22 -6.44
CA SER A 103 3.49 -26.20 -5.59
C SER A 103 2.01 -25.85 -5.47
N LEU A 104 1.13 -26.84 -5.60
CA LEU A 104 -0.31 -26.69 -5.39
C LEU A 104 -0.59 -26.80 -3.90
N SER A 105 -1.15 -25.75 -3.33
CA SER A 105 -1.54 -25.68 -1.93
C SER A 105 -3.01 -25.27 -1.87
N VAL A 106 -3.89 -26.21 -1.61
CA VAL A 106 -5.33 -25.90 -1.49
C VAL A 106 -5.67 -25.70 -0.03
N GLN A 107 -6.15 -24.50 0.28
CA GLN A 107 -6.67 -24.21 1.62
C GLN A 107 -8.21 -24.33 1.60
N ASP A 108 -8.76 -24.59 2.77
CA ASP A 108 -10.11 -25.13 3.01
C ASP A 108 -11.27 -24.49 2.25
N SER A 109 -11.21 -23.20 1.97
CA SER A 109 -12.33 -22.49 1.37
C SER A 109 -12.47 -22.68 -0.14
N ASN A 110 -11.51 -23.40 -0.77
CA ASN A 110 -11.51 -23.62 -2.21
C ASN A 110 -11.73 -25.09 -2.58
N SER A 111 -12.09 -25.90 -1.59
CA SER A 111 -12.26 -27.33 -1.76
C SER A 111 -13.35 -27.69 -2.79
N GLU A 112 -14.41 -26.89 -2.87
CA GLU A 112 -15.52 -27.15 -3.80
C GLU A 112 -15.09 -27.06 -5.28
N ALA A 113 -14.19 -26.12 -5.59
CA ALA A 113 -13.70 -25.93 -6.96
C ALA A 113 -12.86 -27.09 -7.48
N PHE A 114 -12.30 -27.92 -6.57
CA PHE A 114 -11.38 -28.99 -6.92
C PHE A 114 -11.91 -30.39 -6.63
N GLY A 115 -13.16 -30.55 -6.16
CA GLY A 115 -13.66 -31.86 -5.77
C GLY A 115 -12.74 -32.51 -4.73
N VAL A 116 -12.46 -31.79 -3.66
CA VAL A 116 -11.56 -32.27 -2.61
C VAL A 116 -12.19 -33.46 -1.88
N SER A 117 -11.44 -34.52 -1.72
CA SER A 117 -11.86 -35.70 -0.97
C SER A 117 -12.14 -35.35 0.51
N PRO A 118 -12.90 -36.19 1.23
CA PRO A 118 -13.17 -35.95 2.66
C PRO A 118 -11.92 -35.75 3.54
N ASN A 119 -10.75 -36.16 3.05
CA ASN A 119 -9.48 -36.02 3.76
C ASN A 119 -8.77 -34.67 3.45
N GLY A 120 -9.43 -33.75 2.78
CA GLY A 120 -8.86 -32.43 2.46
C GLY A 120 -7.79 -32.45 1.37
N ARG A 121 -7.70 -33.54 0.60
CA ARG A 121 -6.68 -33.68 -0.46
C ARG A 121 -7.33 -33.61 -1.83
N VAL A 122 -6.72 -32.86 -2.73
CA VAL A 122 -7.12 -32.83 -4.15
C VAL A 122 -6.81 -34.20 -4.77
N ASP A 123 -7.78 -34.74 -5.49
CA ASP A 123 -7.61 -36.03 -6.18
C ASP A 123 -6.42 -35.99 -7.13
N ARG A 124 -5.76 -37.14 -7.32
CA ARG A 124 -4.58 -37.26 -8.18
C ARG A 124 -4.87 -36.89 -9.63
N GLN A 125 -6.00 -37.35 -10.17
CA GLN A 125 -6.39 -37.06 -11.56
C GLN A 125 -6.64 -35.56 -11.75
N VAL A 126 -7.27 -34.93 -10.76
CA VAL A 126 -7.49 -33.47 -10.76
C VAL A 126 -6.15 -32.73 -10.75
N ARG A 127 -5.21 -33.15 -9.91
CA ARG A 127 -3.86 -32.58 -9.89
C ARG A 127 -3.12 -32.73 -11.22
N GLU A 128 -3.22 -33.91 -11.85
CA GLU A 128 -2.62 -34.14 -13.16
C GLU A 128 -3.18 -33.19 -14.21
N SER A 129 -4.51 -33.04 -14.25
CA SER A 129 -5.19 -32.08 -15.14
C SER A 129 -4.74 -30.62 -14.91
N ILE A 130 -4.65 -30.22 -13.64
CA ILE A 130 -4.19 -28.88 -13.26
C ILE A 130 -2.76 -28.65 -13.78
N PHE A 131 -1.86 -29.62 -13.58
CA PHE A 131 -0.47 -29.47 -14.01
C PHE A 131 -0.32 -29.49 -15.54
N GLU A 132 -1.17 -30.18 -16.27
CA GLU A 132 -1.17 -30.11 -17.74
C GLU A 132 -1.60 -28.72 -18.20
N ARG A 133 -2.63 -28.12 -17.59
CA ARG A 133 -3.02 -26.72 -17.87
C ARG A 133 -1.88 -25.76 -17.53
N LEU A 134 -1.19 -26.00 -16.42
CA LEU A 134 -0.06 -25.14 -15.99
C LEU A 134 1.10 -25.23 -16.99
N LYS A 135 1.42 -26.44 -17.47
CA LYS A 135 2.44 -26.64 -18.53
C LYS A 135 2.05 -25.87 -19.78
N GLY A 136 0.77 -25.98 -20.20
CA GLY A 136 0.26 -25.24 -21.36
C GLY A 136 0.38 -23.73 -21.21
N SER A 137 0.22 -23.22 -19.99
CA SER A 137 0.34 -21.78 -19.69
C SER A 137 1.80 -21.30 -19.64
N LEU A 138 2.72 -22.18 -19.27
CA LEU A 138 4.15 -21.85 -19.16
C LEU A 138 4.91 -22.03 -20.48
N ALA A 139 4.45 -22.92 -21.35
CA ALA A 139 5.13 -23.20 -22.64
C ALA A 139 5.32 -21.94 -23.51
N PRO A 140 4.31 -21.06 -23.68
CA PRO A 140 4.50 -19.82 -24.45
C PRO A 140 5.55 -18.86 -23.86
N MET A 141 5.94 -19.07 -22.61
CA MET A 141 6.97 -18.27 -21.93
C MET A 141 8.38 -18.82 -22.17
N GLY A 142 8.49 -19.90 -22.96
CA GLY A 142 9.77 -20.53 -23.31
C GLY A 142 10.20 -21.66 -22.39
N TYR A 143 9.34 -22.08 -21.46
CA TYR A 143 9.67 -23.20 -20.54
C TYR A 143 9.16 -24.52 -21.14
N SER A 144 10.08 -25.40 -21.57
CA SER A 144 9.77 -26.67 -22.19
C SER A 144 10.03 -27.90 -21.29
N ASP A 145 11.06 -27.83 -20.44
CA ASP A 145 11.50 -28.97 -19.65
C ASP A 145 10.81 -29.03 -18.30
N LEU A 146 9.47 -29.13 -18.32
CA LEU A 146 8.62 -29.05 -17.13
C LEU A 146 8.41 -30.45 -16.53
N ILE A 147 8.78 -30.60 -15.25
CA ILE A 147 8.70 -31.88 -14.54
C ILE A 147 7.57 -31.83 -13.53
N SER A 148 6.45 -32.49 -13.84
CA SER A 148 5.33 -32.58 -12.90
C SER A 148 5.45 -33.79 -11.98
N ASN A 149 5.11 -33.58 -10.71
CA ASN A 149 5.02 -34.63 -9.71
C ASN A 149 3.66 -34.52 -8.99
N PRO A 150 2.60 -35.09 -9.59
CA PRO A 150 1.25 -34.98 -9.02
C PRO A 150 1.13 -35.64 -7.65
N LYS A 151 1.95 -36.64 -7.33
CA LYS A 151 1.96 -37.27 -6.00
C LYS A 151 2.30 -36.25 -4.91
N HIS A 152 3.27 -35.39 -5.19
CA HIS A 152 3.72 -34.34 -4.25
C HIS A 152 3.05 -32.97 -4.48
N GLY A 153 2.24 -32.88 -5.54
CA GLY A 153 1.56 -31.59 -5.86
C GLY A 153 2.53 -30.51 -6.33
N THR A 154 3.57 -30.90 -7.10
CA THR A 154 4.59 -29.94 -7.56
C THR A 154 4.83 -30.02 -9.06
N LEU A 155 5.19 -28.89 -9.65
CA LEU A 155 5.71 -28.77 -11.02
C LEU A 155 7.03 -28.01 -10.94
N ASP A 156 8.10 -28.64 -11.40
CA ASP A 156 9.42 -28.03 -11.45
C ASP A 156 9.69 -27.43 -12.83
N ILE A 157 10.36 -26.28 -12.84
CA ILE A 157 10.74 -25.50 -14.02
C ILE A 157 12.28 -25.34 -13.98
N PRO A 158 13.04 -26.36 -14.43
CA PRO A 158 14.51 -26.30 -14.30
C PRO A 158 15.15 -25.15 -15.08
N GLY A 159 14.57 -24.75 -16.22
CA GLY A 159 15.09 -23.69 -17.07
C GLY A 159 14.83 -22.27 -16.55
N ALA A 160 14.07 -22.11 -15.46
CA ALA A 160 13.79 -20.81 -14.88
C ALA A 160 14.85 -20.42 -13.84
N ASN A 161 14.94 -19.14 -13.54
CA ASN A 161 15.84 -18.61 -12.51
C ASN A 161 15.08 -17.68 -11.54
N THR A 162 15.78 -17.14 -10.57
CA THR A 162 15.13 -16.32 -9.54
C THR A 162 14.50 -15.03 -10.08
N SER A 163 15.03 -14.48 -11.19
CA SER A 163 14.43 -13.28 -11.80
C SER A 163 13.08 -13.58 -12.46
N ASP A 164 12.80 -14.85 -12.78
CA ASP A 164 11.56 -15.27 -13.43
C ASP A 164 10.40 -15.46 -12.44
N VAL A 165 10.66 -15.42 -11.14
CA VAL A 165 9.64 -15.67 -10.10
C VAL A 165 8.39 -14.81 -10.30
N ALA A 166 8.57 -13.52 -10.58
CA ALA A 166 7.45 -12.58 -10.75
C ALA A 166 6.60 -12.94 -11.97
N GLN A 167 7.26 -13.26 -13.08
CA GLN A 167 6.61 -13.60 -14.34
C GLN A 167 5.88 -14.93 -14.23
N VAL A 168 6.53 -15.95 -13.65
CA VAL A 168 5.92 -17.27 -13.42
C VAL A 168 4.73 -17.13 -12.46
N ARG A 169 4.87 -16.34 -11.38
CA ARG A 169 3.78 -16.10 -10.44
C ARG A 169 2.58 -15.45 -11.14
N MET A 170 2.82 -14.45 -11.99
CA MET A 170 1.73 -13.81 -12.75
C MET A 170 1.00 -14.82 -13.64
N CYS A 171 1.73 -15.68 -14.34
CA CYS A 171 1.16 -16.73 -15.19
C CYS A 171 0.28 -17.68 -14.35
N VAL A 172 0.80 -18.11 -13.21
CA VAL A 172 0.12 -19.04 -12.30
C VAL A 172 -1.17 -18.40 -11.73
N LEU A 173 -1.13 -17.12 -11.34
CA LEU A 173 -2.31 -16.41 -10.82
C LEU A 173 -3.39 -16.23 -11.90
N ARG A 174 -2.98 -15.98 -13.14
CA ARG A 174 -3.93 -15.93 -14.27
C ARG A 174 -4.62 -17.27 -14.48
N LEU A 175 -3.85 -18.36 -14.46
CA LEU A 175 -4.41 -19.71 -14.56
C LEU A 175 -5.39 -19.97 -13.41
N GLU A 176 -4.99 -19.60 -12.19
CA GLU A 176 -5.85 -19.74 -11.00
C GLU A 176 -7.20 -19.08 -11.21
N ARG A 177 -7.21 -17.83 -11.72
CA ARG A 177 -8.46 -17.09 -12.02
C ARG A 177 -9.30 -17.80 -13.07
N GLN A 178 -8.68 -18.32 -14.13
CA GLN A 178 -9.38 -19.08 -15.18
C GLN A 178 -10.04 -20.35 -14.63
N MET A 179 -9.54 -20.83 -13.50
CA MET A 179 -10.08 -22.01 -12.82
C MET A 179 -11.06 -21.66 -11.69
N GLY A 180 -11.43 -20.38 -11.55
CA GLY A 180 -12.39 -19.92 -10.55
C GLY A 180 -11.79 -19.48 -9.22
N GLY A 181 -10.47 -19.44 -9.12
CA GLY A 181 -9.78 -18.90 -7.93
C GLY A 181 -9.71 -17.38 -7.94
N MET A 182 -9.34 -16.82 -6.81
CA MET A 182 -9.21 -15.36 -6.69
C MET A 182 -7.93 -14.82 -7.34
N GLY A 183 -6.81 -15.53 -7.19
CA GLY A 183 -5.55 -15.19 -7.82
C GLY A 183 -5.14 -13.72 -7.63
N LEU A 184 -5.10 -13.24 -6.38
CA LEU A 184 -4.83 -11.83 -6.07
C LEU A 184 -3.35 -11.61 -5.81
N MET A 185 -2.76 -10.61 -6.46
CA MET A 185 -1.37 -10.21 -6.18
C MET A 185 -1.30 -9.41 -4.88
N PRO A 186 -0.35 -9.71 -3.98
CA PRO A 186 -0.08 -8.83 -2.86
C PRO A 186 0.37 -7.45 -3.36
N PRO A 187 -0.16 -6.36 -2.77
CA PRO A 187 0.23 -5.01 -3.21
C PRO A 187 1.64 -4.64 -2.77
N SER A 188 2.33 -3.86 -3.59
CA SER A 188 3.53 -3.13 -3.21
C SER A 188 3.15 -1.78 -2.59
N SER A 189 4.09 -1.13 -1.92
CA SER A 189 3.85 0.20 -1.37
C SER A 189 5.11 1.04 -1.42
N THR A 190 4.93 2.35 -1.54
CA THR A 190 5.95 3.35 -1.25
C THR A 190 5.55 4.05 0.04
N TYR A 191 6.53 4.32 0.89
CA TYR A 191 6.28 4.95 2.20
C TYR A 191 6.80 6.37 2.17
N HIS A 192 5.95 7.29 2.55
CA HIS A 192 6.22 8.72 2.51
C HIS A 192 6.25 9.29 3.93
N ARG A 193 7.04 10.32 4.14
CA ARG A 193 7.06 11.05 5.41
C ARG A 193 5.71 11.72 5.64
N PHE A 194 5.32 11.84 6.89
CA PHE A 194 4.15 12.62 7.25
C PHE A 194 4.40 14.10 7.03
N ALA A 195 3.45 14.78 6.42
CA ALA A 195 3.29 16.21 6.60
C ALA A 195 2.61 16.39 7.95
N ILE A 196 3.27 17.06 8.88
CA ILE A 196 2.65 17.38 10.17
C ILE A 196 1.65 18.53 9.99
N GLY A 197 0.66 18.57 10.86
CA GLY A 197 -0.30 19.67 10.85
C GLY A 197 0.35 21.00 11.25
N LEU A 198 -0.30 22.10 10.89
CA LEU A 198 0.24 23.46 11.15
C LEU A 198 0.61 23.70 12.62
N THR A 199 -0.07 23.04 13.55
CA THR A 199 0.21 23.17 14.99
C THR A 199 1.39 22.31 15.47
N GLY A 200 2.04 21.54 14.57
CA GLY A 200 3.13 20.65 14.91
C GLY A 200 2.70 19.21 15.27
N ASP A 201 1.40 18.98 15.35
CA ASP A 201 0.82 17.67 15.63
C ASP A 201 0.33 16.99 14.34
N LYS A 202 -0.36 15.87 14.46
CA LYS A 202 -0.97 15.19 13.32
C LYS A 202 -2.02 16.07 12.64
N MET A 203 -1.93 16.19 11.32
CA MET A 203 -2.94 16.87 10.51
C MET A 203 -4.30 16.17 10.66
N SER A 204 -5.38 16.93 10.83
CA SER A 204 -6.71 16.37 11.02
C SER A 204 -7.80 17.29 10.48
N SER A 205 -8.66 16.76 9.61
CA SER A 205 -9.81 17.51 9.08
C SER A 205 -10.81 17.89 10.16
N SER A 206 -10.86 17.15 11.27
CA SER A 206 -11.73 17.49 12.41
C SER A 206 -11.17 18.64 13.27
N LYS A 207 -9.93 19.07 13.00
CA LYS A 207 -9.29 20.21 13.68
C LYS A 207 -8.83 21.21 12.62
N PRO A 208 -9.71 22.10 12.16
CA PRO A 208 -9.42 22.97 11.01
C PRO A 208 -8.14 23.80 11.12
N GLN A 209 -7.73 24.16 12.34
CA GLN A 209 -6.50 24.93 12.57
C GLN A 209 -5.22 24.16 12.27
N THR A 210 -5.30 22.83 12.13
CA THR A 210 -4.12 21.99 11.84
C THR A 210 -3.88 21.81 10.33
N THR A 211 -4.78 22.29 9.48
CA THR A 211 -4.84 21.92 8.06
C THR A 211 -5.17 23.13 7.19
N ILE A 212 -4.52 23.24 6.03
CA ILE A 212 -4.96 24.12 4.95
C ILE A 212 -5.98 23.32 4.13
N PHE A 213 -7.19 23.85 3.97
CA PHE A 213 -8.20 23.25 3.10
C PHE A 213 -8.14 23.90 1.71
N MET A 214 -8.55 23.16 0.70
CA MET A 214 -8.57 23.64 -0.68
C MET A 214 -9.57 24.78 -0.90
N ASP A 215 -10.53 24.91 0.00
CA ASP A 215 -11.55 25.98 -0.03
C ASP A 215 -11.30 27.10 1.01
N ASP A 216 -10.13 27.09 1.68
CA ASP A 216 -9.75 28.21 2.56
C ASP A 216 -9.57 29.47 1.71
N THR A 217 -10.12 30.56 2.18
CA THR A 217 -9.80 31.88 1.62
C THR A 217 -8.34 32.22 1.92
N HIS A 218 -7.75 33.12 1.13
CA HIS A 218 -6.38 33.62 1.36
C HIS A 218 -6.19 34.07 2.82
N ASP A 219 -7.17 34.80 3.37
CA ASP A 219 -7.09 35.29 4.75
C ASP A 219 -7.09 34.18 5.79
N GLU A 220 -7.92 33.14 5.59
CA GLU A 220 -8.00 32.00 6.49
C GLU A 220 -6.70 31.19 6.45
N MET A 221 -6.21 30.87 5.26
CA MET A 221 -4.95 30.16 5.05
C MET A 221 -3.79 30.94 5.66
N SER A 222 -3.71 32.24 5.38
CA SER A 222 -2.65 33.12 5.91
C SER A 222 -2.66 33.16 7.45
N LYS A 223 -3.83 33.28 8.08
CA LYS A 223 -3.95 33.21 9.54
C LYS A 223 -3.49 31.89 10.12
N LYS A 224 -3.82 30.79 9.46
CA LYS A 224 -3.41 29.43 9.89
C LYS A 224 -1.88 29.28 9.79
N VAL A 225 -1.27 29.66 8.66
CA VAL A 225 0.18 29.53 8.46
C VAL A 225 0.96 30.45 9.41
N LYS A 226 0.49 31.68 9.65
CA LYS A 226 1.11 32.61 10.62
C LYS A 226 1.20 32.00 12.02
N ARG A 227 0.22 31.16 12.41
CA ARG A 227 0.17 30.49 13.71
C ARG A 227 0.89 29.14 13.70
N ALA A 228 1.40 28.70 12.55
CA ALA A 228 2.06 27.40 12.44
C ALA A 228 3.26 27.28 13.38
N PHE A 229 3.49 26.07 13.83
CA PHE A 229 4.65 25.75 14.66
C PHE A 229 5.93 26.09 13.89
N SER A 230 6.87 26.74 14.57
CA SER A 230 8.10 27.23 13.94
C SER A 230 9.33 26.52 14.51
N GLY A 231 10.31 26.28 13.65
CA GLY A 231 11.64 25.82 14.02
C GLY A 231 12.61 26.96 14.39
N GLY A 232 12.11 28.21 14.48
CA GLY A 232 12.92 29.36 14.85
C GLY A 232 13.20 29.45 16.33
N GLN A 233 14.11 30.37 16.71
CA GLN A 233 14.45 30.62 18.11
C GLN A 233 13.45 31.60 18.73
N PRO A 234 13.39 31.66 20.09
CA PRO A 234 12.42 32.53 20.78
C PRO A 234 12.59 34.03 20.51
N THR A 235 13.80 34.49 20.25
CA THR A 235 14.05 35.92 19.95
C THR A 235 14.73 36.07 18.59
N VAL A 236 14.57 37.24 17.98
CA VAL A 236 15.23 37.57 16.69
C VAL A 236 16.76 37.50 16.84
N GLU A 237 17.30 38.00 17.96
CA GLU A 237 18.73 38.00 18.22
C GLU A 237 19.28 36.56 18.27
N GLU A 238 18.60 35.69 18.99
CA GLU A 238 18.98 34.29 19.08
C GLU A 238 18.85 33.61 17.72
N HIS A 239 17.79 33.90 16.97
CA HIS A 239 17.59 33.35 15.65
C HIS A 239 18.71 33.79 14.69
N ARG A 240 19.08 35.08 14.73
CA ARG A 240 20.20 35.60 13.92
C ARG A 240 21.54 34.92 14.25
N ARG A 241 21.72 34.55 15.54
CA ARG A 241 22.97 33.93 16.02
C ARG A 241 23.01 32.42 15.80
N LEU A 242 21.89 31.71 16.03
CA LEU A 242 21.84 30.24 16.07
C LEU A 242 21.16 29.61 14.84
N GLY A 243 20.41 30.40 14.10
CA GLY A 243 19.60 29.90 13.00
C GLY A 243 18.34 29.17 13.43
N GLY A 244 17.54 28.76 12.47
CA GLY A 244 16.35 27.94 12.65
C GLY A 244 16.61 26.48 12.33
N ASP A 245 15.66 25.62 12.69
CA ASP A 245 15.70 24.19 12.43
C ASP A 245 14.63 23.83 11.39
N CYS A 246 15.04 23.66 10.14
CA CYS A 246 14.14 23.32 9.03
C CYS A 246 13.38 22.00 9.29
N SER A 247 13.99 21.05 10.01
CA SER A 247 13.35 19.76 10.28
C SER A 247 12.13 19.87 11.22
N LYS A 248 12.07 20.96 11.98
CA LYS A 248 10.97 21.25 12.90
C LYS A 248 10.00 22.30 12.38
N ASP A 249 10.42 23.09 11.38
CA ASP A 249 9.62 24.21 10.89
C ASP A 249 8.53 23.73 9.93
N VAL A 250 7.27 23.94 10.32
CA VAL A 250 6.13 23.44 9.53
C VAL A 250 5.98 24.21 8.21
N ALA A 251 6.25 25.51 8.20
CA ALA A 251 6.16 26.29 6.96
C ALA A 251 7.21 25.81 5.96
N PHE A 252 8.44 25.50 6.41
CA PHE A 252 9.46 24.92 5.55
C PHE A 252 9.05 23.53 5.03
N GLN A 253 8.48 22.67 5.90
CA GLN A 253 8.02 21.36 5.47
C GLN A 253 6.92 21.46 4.41
N TYR A 254 6.02 22.43 4.53
CA TYR A 254 4.96 22.64 3.54
C TYR A 254 5.53 23.13 2.20
N LEU A 255 6.53 24.02 2.23
CA LEU A 255 7.27 24.38 1.02
C LEU A 255 7.89 23.10 0.38
N GLN A 256 8.60 22.31 1.17
CA GLN A 256 9.30 21.12 0.71
C GLN A 256 8.35 20.06 0.12
N PHE A 257 7.16 19.86 0.72
CA PHE A 257 6.26 18.78 0.31
C PHE A 257 5.25 19.18 -0.75
N PHE A 258 4.87 20.47 -0.79
CA PHE A 258 3.72 20.86 -1.58
C PHE A 258 3.94 22.08 -2.47
N PHE A 259 4.56 23.13 -1.97
CA PHE A 259 4.39 24.45 -2.59
C PHE A 259 5.61 24.97 -3.34
N GLU A 260 6.85 24.51 -3.04
CA GLU A 260 8.04 24.96 -3.77
C GLU A 260 8.53 23.82 -4.70
N GLN A 261 8.49 24.10 -6.00
CA GLN A 261 8.87 23.10 -7.01
C GLN A 261 10.33 23.22 -7.43
N ASP A 262 11.00 24.34 -7.09
CA ASP A 262 12.40 24.55 -7.44
C ASP A 262 13.30 24.10 -6.27
N ASP A 263 13.99 22.99 -6.44
CA ASP A 263 14.92 22.46 -5.45
C ASP A 263 16.07 23.43 -5.12
N SER A 264 16.47 24.27 -6.08
CA SER A 264 17.52 25.30 -5.86
C SER A 264 17.02 26.38 -4.92
N GLU A 265 15.79 26.84 -5.14
CA GLU A 265 15.14 27.84 -4.28
C GLU A 265 14.89 27.26 -2.89
N LEU A 266 14.38 26.02 -2.80
CA LEU A 266 14.16 25.34 -1.51
C LEU A 266 15.49 25.22 -0.73
N THR A 267 16.58 24.89 -1.42
CA THR A 267 17.91 24.80 -0.81
C THR A 267 18.39 26.17 -0.32
N ARG A 268 18.14 27.23 -1.10
CA ARG A 268 18.49 28.61 -0.69
C ARG A 268 17.71 28.99 0.57
N ILE A 269 16.41 28.76 0.59
CA ILE A 269 15.53 29.05 1.75
C ILE A 269 16.05 28.31 3.00
N ALA A 270 16.37 27.01 2.86
CA ALA A 270 16.89 26.22 3.97
C ALA A 270 18.19 26.82 4.54
N ARG A 271 19.17 27.11 3.67
CA ARG A 271 20.46 27.68 4.09
C ARG A 271 20.30 29.04 4.79
N GLU A 272 19.45 29.91 4.27
CA GLU A 272 19.20 31.23 4.87
C GLU A 272 18.49 31.11 6.22
N TYR A 273 17.59 30.15 6.37
CA TYR A 273 16.90 29.91 7.64
C TYR A 273 17.86 29.32 8.68
N GLU A 274 18.63 28.31 8.29
CA GLU A 274 19.60 27.65 9.18
C GLU A 274 20.76 28.56 9.59
N SER A 275 21.10 29.54 8.75
CA SER A 275 22.13 30.54 9.08
C SER A 275 21.60 31.73 9.86
N GLY A 276 20.27 31.80 10.11
CA GLY A 276 19.64 32.93 10.80
C GLY A 276 19.42 34.16 9.93
N LYS A 277 19.74 34.10 8.63
CA LYS A 277 19.54 35.19 7.68
C LYS A 277 18.03 35.40 7.40
N LEU A 278 17.30 34.30 7.25
CA LEU A 278 15.84 34.31 7.04
C LEU A 278 15.15 34.07 8.37
N LEU A 279 14.25 34.96 8.77
CA LEU A 279 13.51 34.84 10.03
C LEU A 279 12.29 33.92 9.89
N ALA A 280 11.78 33.38 11.01
CA ALA A 280 10.60 32.50 11.03
C ALA A 280 9.36 33.17 10.44
N GLY A 281 9.17 34.45 10.66
CA GLY A 281 8.05 35.22 10.06
C GLY A 281 8.18 35.31 8.54
N GLU A 282 9.41 35.49 8.05
CA GLU A 282 9.70 35.56 6.61
C GLU A 282 9.50 34.20 5.95
N MET A 283 9.94 33.11 6.61
CA MET A 283 9.68 31.72 6.16
C MET A 283 8.16 31.49 5.99
N LYS A 284 7.38 31.88 6.99
CA LYS A 284 5.92 31.76 6.93
C LYS A 284 5.32 32.57 5.80
N GLN A 285 5.86 33.79 5.55
CA GLN A 285 5.37 34.61 4.45
C GLN A 285 5.66 33.96 3.10
N ILE A 286 6.85 33.41 2.87
CA ILE A 286 7.19 32.67 1.66
C ILE A 286 6.20 31.50 1.47
N CYS A 287 5.91 30.77 2.55
CA CYS A 287 4.97 29.66 2.49
C CYS A 287 3.56 30.12 2.10
N ILE A 288 3.10 31.26 2.65
CA ILE A 288 1.79 31.85 2.32
C ILE A 288 1.75 32.24 0.84
N ASP A 289 2.79 32.89 0.34
CA ASP A 289 2.85 33.36 -1.05
C ASP A 289 2.78 32.17 -2.02
N ARG A 290 3.60 31.14 -1.80
CA ARG A 290 3.62 29.94 -2.63
C ARG A 290 2.30 29.14 -2.54
N ALA A 291 1.74 29.02 -1.33
CA ALA A 291 0.46 28.35 -1.14
C ALA A 291 -0.67 29.09 -1.87
N SER A 292 -0.64 30.42 -1.84
CA SER A 292 -1.63 31.25 -2.54
C SER A 292 -1.55 31.06 -4.06
N GLU A 293 -0.34 31.03 -4.61
CA GLU A 293 -0.13 30.74 -6.04
C GLU A 293 -0.70 29.37 -6.39
N TRP A 294 -0.40 28.37 -5.58
CA TRP A 294 -0.82 26.99 -5.83
C TRP A 294 -2.34 26.80 -5.73
N LEU A 295 -2.98 27.46 -4.77
CA LEU A 295 -4.43 27.37 -4.57
C LEU A 295 -5.24 28.18 -5.61
N SER A 296 -4.57 29.09 -6.36
CA SER A 296 -5.19 29.92 -7.41
C SER A 296 -5.22 29.28 -8.80
N UNK A 297 -4.34 28.46 -8.67
CA UNK A 297 -4.23 27.80 -9.88
C UNK A 297 -5.28 26.86 -10.20
#